data_f00ca710355bc658cf9b5a8d62c28981
#
_entry.id   f00ca710355bc658cf9b5a8d62c28981
#
_cell.length_a   1.000
_cell.length_b   1.000
_cell.length_c   1.000
_cell.angle_alpha   90.00
_cell.angle_beta   90.00
_cell.angle_gamma   90.00
#
_symmetry.space_group_name_H-M   'P 1'
#
loop_
_entity.id
_entity.type
_entity.pdbx_description
1 polymer ?
#
loop_
_entity_poly.entity_id
_entity_poly.type
_entity_poly.pdbx_seq_one_letter_code
_entity_poly.pdbx_strand_id
1 'polypeptide(L)'
;MKALLSAAALAVCVSACTPALVEKLPYYRLSVVQGIPLDAASVLAVKEGMTRQQVEMEIGAPLLRPSFRADRWDYIYEVSRGGKVKENRTLTLHFGADGTVNRIEGDALDFARQQIQHNQQGNQ
;
A
#
# COMPACT_ATOMS: atom_id res chain seq x y z
N MET A 1 -52.32 -25.65 -12.52
CA MET A 1 -52.05 -24.82 -11.33
C MET A 1 -50.75 -25.20 -10.61
N LYS A 2 -50.48 -26.48 -10.36
CA LYS A 2 -49.25 -26.91 -9.69
C LYS A 2 -47.96 -26.55 -10.47
N ALA A 3 -48.00 -26.66 -11.81
CA ALA A 3 -46.86 -26.30 -12.68
C ALA A 3 -46.56 -24.78 -12.72
N LEU A 4 -47.61 -23.95 -12.61
CA LEU A 4 -47.46 -22.50 -12.56
C LEU A 4 -46.87 -22.02 -11.22
N LEU A 5 -47.25 -22.68 -10.12
CA LEU A 5 -46.70 -22.41 -8.79
C LEU A 5 -45.21 -22.80 -8.69
N SER A 6 -44.83 -23.94 -9.30
CA SER A 6 -43.43 -24.36 -9.33
C SER A 6 -42.55 -23.44 -10.20
N ALA A 7 -43.04 -22.96 -11.34
CA ALA A 7 -42.35 -22.03 -12.19
C ALA A 7 -42.13 -20.65 -11.52
N ALA A 8 -43.16 -20.17 -10.79
CA ALA A 8 -43.06 -18.92 -10.02
C ALA A 8 -42.06 -19.03 -8.88
N ALA A 9 -41.99 -20.16 -8.17
CA ALA A 9 -41.02 -20.39 -7.10
C ALA A 9 -39.59 -20.43 -7.65
N LEU A 10 -39.37 -21.03 -8.82
CA LEU A 10 -38.07 -21.08 -9.46
C LEU A 10 -37.58 -19.69 -9.90
N ALA A 11 -38.46 -18.84 -10.40
CA ALA A 11 -38.16 -17.47 -10.82
C ALA A 11 -37.73 -16.57 -9.64
N VAL A 12 -38.33 -16.76 -8.46
CA VAL A 12 -37.99 -16.04 -7.23
C VAL A 12 -36.59 -16.45 -6.72
N CYS A 13 -36.20 -17.72 -6.84
CA CYS A 13 -34.88 -18.19 -6.44
C CYS A 13 -33.77 -17.63 -7.30
N VAL A 14 -33.99 -17.42 -8.61
CA VAL A 14 -32.97 -16.87 -9.52
C VAL A 14 -32.76 -15.36 -9.29
N SER A 15 -33.77 -14.62 -8.90
CA SER A 15 -33.66 -13.17 -8.63
C SER A 15 -33.01 -12.84 -7.28
N ALA A 16 -32.89 -13.82 -6.37
CA ALA A 16 -32.24 -13.63 -5.08
C ALA A 16 -30.69 -13.52 -5.16
N CYS A 17 -30.08 -13.89 -6.28
CA CYS A 17 -28.63 -13.82 -6.50
C CYS A 17 -28.20 -12.51 -7.15
N THR A 18 -28.78 -11.37 -6.77
CA THR A 18 -28.29 -10.08 -7.28
C THR A 18 -27.02 -9.64 -6.53
N PRO A 19 -25.92 -9.30 -7.23
CA PRO A 19 -24.67 -8.89 -6.59
C PRO A 19 -24.85 -7.67 -5.68
N ALA A 20 -25.84 -6.83 -5.93
CA ALA A 20 -26.16 -5.65 -5.12
C ALA A 20 -26.65 -5.98 -3.68
N LEU A 21 -27.26 -7.15 -3.47
CA LEU A 21 -27.67 -7.59 -2.13
C LEU A 21 -26.49 -8.15 -1.32
N VAL A 22 -25.55 -8.81 -2.00
CA VAL A 22 -24.35 -9.35 -1.36
C VAL A 22 -23.44 -8.23 -0.84
N GLU A 23 -23.40 -7.09 -1.52
CA GLU A 23 -22.59 -5.93 -1.13
C GLU A 23 -23.06 -5.26 0.17
N LYS A 24 -24.33 -5.43 0.54
CA LYS A 24 -24.93 -4.91 1.78
C LYS A 24 -24.76 -5.83 2.99
N LEU A 25 -24.33 -7.08 2.78
CA LEU A 25 -24.09 -7.99 3.88
C LEU A 25 -22.84 -7.56 4.67
N PRO A 26 -22.87 -7.59 6.00
CA PRO A 26 -21.73 -7.28 6.85
C PRO A 26 -20.71 -8.43 6.81
N TYR A 27 -20.10 -8.68 5.64
CA TYR A 27 -19.02 -9.66 5.55
C TYR A 27 -17.67 -9.03 5.90
N TYR A 28 -16.83 -9.82 6.52
CA TYR A 28 -15.49 -9.37 6.91
C TYR A 28 -14.64 -9.07 5.66
N ARG A 29 -14.23 -7.82 5.51
CA ARG A 29 -13.34 -7.39 4.43
C ARG A 29 -11.91 -7.45 4.92
N LEU A 30 -11.16 -8.42 4.43
CA LEU A 30 -9.74 -8.54 4.71
C LEU A 30 -8.99 -7.28 4.22
N SER A 31 -8.13 -6.80 5.09
CA SER A 31 -7.12 -5.80 4.72
C SER A 31 -5.91 -6.54 4.15
N VAL A 32 -5.53 -6.21 2.94
CA VAL A 32 -4.34 -6.76 2.28
C VAL A 32 -3.27 -5.69 2.27
N VAL A 33 -2.13 -6.01 2.85
CA VAL A 33 -0.93 -5.15 2.88
C VAL A 33 0.05 -5.71 1.88
N GLN A 34 0.51 -4.89 0.96
CA GLN A 34 1.50 -5.24 -0.06
C GLN A 34 2.68 -4.26 0.01
N GLY A 35 3.87 -4.78 -0.22
CA GLY A 35 5.08 -3.98 -0.21
C GLY A 35 5.82 -3.97 1.12
N ILE A 36 6.77 -3.06 1.24
CA ILE A 36 7.59 -2.87 2.44
C ILE A 36 6.96 -1.80 3.30
N PRO A 37 6.70 -2.05 4.60
CA PRO A 37 6.19 -1.02 5.49
C PRO A 37 7.14 0.19 5.50
N LEU A 38 6.62 1.35 5.08
CA LEU A 38 7.33 2.62 5.09
C LEU A 38 6.98 3.35 6.38
N ASP A 39 7.65 2.97 7.47
CA ASP A 39 7.51 3.64 8.75
C ASP A 39 8.12 5.05 8.69
N ALA A 40 7.45 6.02 9.34
CA ALA A 40 7.85 7.42 9.28
C ALA A 40 9.27 7.65 9.81
N ALA A 41 9.65 6.95 10.88
CA ALA A 41 10.99 7.09 11.45
C ALA A 41 12.07 6.55 10.49
N SER A 42 11.86 5.37 9.91
CA SER A 42 12.78 4.75 8.95
C SER A 42 12.91 5.56 7.67
N VAL A 43 11.79 6.09 7.15
CA VAL A 43 11.80 6.95 5.95
C VAL A 43 12.61 8.23 6.19
N LEU A 44 12.45 8.88 7.36
CA LEU A 44 13.19 10.10 7.69
C LEU A 44 14.65 9.85 8.14
N ALA A 45 14.98 8.62 8.51
CA ALA A 45 16.35 8.22 8.79
C ALA A 45 17.21 8.19 7.52
N VAL A 46 16.59 7.89 6.36
CA VAL A 46 17.30 7.87 5.08
C VAL A 46 17.65 9.30 4.65
N LYS A 47 18.93 9.52 4.37
CA LYS A 47 19.49 10.82 3.99
C LYS A 47 20.37 10.68 2.74
N GLU A 48 20.53 11.79 2.04
CA GLU A 48 21.52 11.89 0.97
C GLU A 48 22.93 11.59 1.52
N GLY A 49 23.74 10.91 0.73
CA GLY A 49 25.07 10.45 1.11
C GLY A 49 25.12 9.05 1.75
N MET A 50 23.99 8.44 2.09
CA MET A 50 23.93 7.06 2.59
C MET A 50 24.28 6.06 1.50
N THR A 51 25.00 5.00 1.88
CA THR A 51 25.28 3.87 1.00
C THR A 51 24.06 2.95 0.89
N ARG A 52 24.03 2.10 -0.15
CA ARG A 52 22.97 1.09 -0.32
C ARG A 52 22.79 0.21 0.91
N GLN A 53 23.88 -0.21 1.54
CA GLN A 53 23.82 -1.04 2.76
C GLN A 53 23.18 -0.31 3.94
N GLN A 54 23.49 0.98 4.11
CA GLN A 54 22.88 1.80 5.16
C GLN A 54 21.37 1.96 4.93
N VAL A 55 20.94 2.20 3.69
CA VAL A 55 19.52 2.26 3.34
C VAL A 55 18.82 0.93 3.61
N GLU A 56 19.44 -0.20 3.26
CA GLU A 56 18.88 -1.53 3.55
C GLU A 56 18.73 -1.81 5.05
N MET A 57 19.61 -1.26 5.88
CA MET A 57 19.49 -1.39 7.35
C MET A 57 18.34 -0.56 7.92
N GLU A 58 18.01 0.58 7.31
CA GLU A 58 16.94 1.48 7.78
C GLU A 58 15.54 1.06 7.29
N ILE A 59 15.40 0.77 6.01
CA ILE A 59 14.10 0.47 5.38
C ILE A 59 13.96 -1.01 5.02
N GLY A 60 15.08 -1.70 4.83
CA GLY A 60 15.13 -3.05 4.26
C GLY A 60 15.46 -3.03 2.77
N ALA A 61 15.65 -4.23 2.21
CA ALA A 61 15.98 -4.38 0.79
C ALA A 61 14.76 -4.04 -0.09
N PRO A 62 14.94 -3.34 -1.22
CA PRO A 62 13.84 -3.06 -2.12
C PRO A 62 13.28 -4.36 -2.72
N LEU A 63 11.96 -4.42 -2.92
CA LEU A 63 11.29 -5.56 -3.53
C LEU A 63 11.75 -5.83 -4.97
N LEU A 64 12.06 -4.76 -5.69
CA LEU A 64 12.51 -4.81 -7.07
C LEU A 64 13.85 -4.08 -7.23
N ARG A 65 14.82 -4.81 -7.75
CA ARG A 65 16.11 -4.26 -8.20
C ARG A 65 16.16 -4.37 -9.73
N PRO A 66 15.75 -3.33 -10.46
CA PRO A 66 15.77 -3.39 -11.92
C PRO A 66 17.19 -3.55 -12.42
N SER A 67 17.49 -4.63 -13.15
CA SER A 67 18.82 -4.89 -13.69
C SER A 67 19.31 -3.81 -14.65
N PHE A 68 18.37 -3.06 -15.25
CA PHE A 68 18.66 -1.99 -16.22
C PHE A 68 18.73 -0.58 -15.60
N ARG A 69 18.40 -0.45 -14.31
CA ARG A 69 18.42 0.81 -13.56
C ARG A 69 18.99 0.58 -12.16
N ALA A 70 20.26 0.20 -12.12
CA ALA A 70 20.97 -0.05 -10.87
C ALA A 70 21.13 1.20 -9.98
N ASP A 71 20.92 2.38 -10.56
CA ASP A 71 21.00 3.70 -9.95
C ASP A 71 19.71 4.13 -9.22
N ARG A 72 18.62 3.32 -9.30
CA ARG A 72 17.34 3.68 -8.71
C ARG A 72 16.74 2.51 -7.94
N TRP A 73 16.25 2.80 -6.72
CA TRP A 73 15.46 1.89 -5.92
C TRP A 73 14.09 2.47 -5.65
N ASP A 74 13.06 1.67 -5.90
CA ASP A 74 11.66 2.03 -5.66
C ASP A 74 11.10 1.17 -4.53
N TYR A 75 10.58 1.83 -3.51
CA TYR A 75 9.83 1.24 -2.41
C TYR A 75 8.37 1.59 -2.56
N ILE A 76 7.50 0.61 -2.48
CA ILE A 76 6.06 0.77 -2.60
C ILE A 76 5.41 0.10 -1.39
N TYR A 77 4.50 0.83 -0.75
CA TYR A 77 3.65 0.33 0.31
C TYR A 77 2.21 0.60 -0.05
N GLU A 78 1.39 -0.45 -0.09
CA GLU A 78 -0.03 -0.35 -0.42
C GLU A 78 -0.87 -1.12 0.58
N VAL A 79 -1.92 -0.49 1.07
CA VAL A 79 -2.97 -1.12 1.87
C VAL A 79 -4.27 -1.07 1.08
N SER A 80 -4.82 -2.23 0.78
CA SER A 80 -6.12 -2.36 0.16
C SER A 80 -7.12 -3.03 1.10
N ARG A 81 -8.38 -2.63 1.05
CA ARG A 81 -9.47 -3.22 1.82
C ARG A 81 -10.70 -3.40 0.95
N GLY A 82 -11.16 -4.66 0.84
CA GLY A 82 -12.31 -4.99 0.00
C GLY A 82 -12.08 -4.66 -1.48
N GLY A 83 -10.86 -4.89 -2.00
CA GLY A 83 -10.50 -4.60 -3.39
C GLY A 83 -10.30 -3.11 -3.71
N LYS A 84 -10.37 -2.23 -2.72
CA LYS A 84 -10.12 -0.78 -2.90
C LYS A 84 -8.84 -0.39 -2.18
N VAL A 85 -7.94 0.26 -2.90
CA VAL A 85 -6.73 0.85 -2.32
C VAL A 85 -7.14 1.94 -1.33
N LYS A 86 -6.69 1.83 -0.10
CA LYS A 86 -6.94 2.77 0.99
C LYS A 86 -5.75 3.67 1.26
N GLU A 87 -4.58 3.12 1.06
CA GLU A 87 -3.33 3.79 1.32
C GLU A 87 -2.30 3.30 0.31
N ASN A 88 -1.62 4.23 -0.32
CA ASN A 88 -0.50 3.97 -1.21
C ASN A 88 0.58 4.99 -0.90
N ARG A 89 1.82 4.53 -0.72
CA ARG A 89 2.99 5.36 -0.48
C ARG A 89 4.15 4.85 -1.30
N THR A 90 4.87 5.78 -1.86
CA THR A 90 6.05 5.51 -2.68
C THR A 90 7.24 6.27 -2.13
N LEU A 91 8.40 5.62 -2.19
CA LEU A 91 9.69 6.24 -1.92
C LEU A 91 10.67 5.80 -2.99
N THR A 92 11.22 6.75 -3.70
CA THR A 92 12.23 6.52 -4.74
C THR A 92 13.55 7.10 -4.30
N LEU A 93 14.58 6.26 -4.33
CA LEU A 93 15.95 6.64 -4.02
C LEU A 93 16.78 6.57 -5.30
N HIS A 94 17.48 7.66 -5.59
CA HIS A 94 18.44 7.73 -6.68
C HIS A 94 19.86 7.64 -6.12
N PHE A 95 20.68 6.80 -6.73
CA PHE A 95 22.07 6.60 -6.34
C PHE A 95 23.01 7.22 -7.37
N GLY A 96 24.04 7.89 -6.88
CA GLY A 96 25.13 8.40 -7.69
C GLY A 96 26.06 7.30 -8.20
N ALA A 97 27.04 7.69 -9.01
CA ALA A 97 28.06 6.80 -9.52
C ALA A 97 28.96 6.21 -8.40
N ASP A 98 29.04 6.91 -7.28
CA ASP A 98 29.73 6.49 -6.05
C ASP A 98 28.92 5.47 -5.21
N GLY A 99 27.68 5.16 -5.62
CA GLY A 99 26.81 4.23 -4.93
C GLY A 99 26.13 4.79 -3.69
N THR A 100 26.16 6.10 -3.49
CA THR A 100 25.46 6.80 -2.41
C THR A 100 24.16 7.44 -2.90
N VAL A 101 23.21 7.65 -1.98
CA VAL A 101 21.95 8.34 -2.26
C VAL A 101 22.25 9.80 -2.59
N ASN A 102 21.87 10.24 -3.78
CA ASN A 102 22.00 11.63 -4.23
C ASN A 102 20.68 12.38 -4.27
N ARG A 103 19.55 11.65 -4.29
CA ARG A 103 18.21 12.24 -4.34
C ARG A 103 17.17 11.28 -3.78
N ILE A 104 16.21 11.84 -3.06
CA ILE A 104 15.11 11.12 -2.44
C ILE A 104 13.80 11.76 -2.89
N GLU A 105 12.88 10.97 -3.43
CA GLU A 105 11.58 11.41 -3.94
C GLU A 105 10.47 10.50 -3.44
N GLY A 106 9.24 11.00 -3.41
CA GLY A 106 8.04 10.23 -3.13
C GLY A 106 7.19 10.82 -2.02
N ASP A 107 5.91 10.45 -2.01
CA ASP A 107 4.89 10.90 -1.07
C ASP A 107 5.09 10.35 0.35
N ALA A 108 5.86 9.27 0.49
CA ALA A 108 6.21 8.72 1.80
C ALA A 108 6.98 9.72 2.68
N LEU A 109 7.80 10.60 2.09
CA LEU A 109 8.52 11.66 2.83
C LEU A 109 7.57 12.68 3.44
N ASP A 110 6.62 13.18 2.65
CA ASP A 110 5.68 14.20 3.12
C ASP A 110 4.75 13.62 4.19
N PHE A 111 4.30 12.40 3.99
CA PHE A 111 3.54 11.66 5.00
C PHE A 111 4.33 11.49 6.30
N ALA A 112 5.58 11.06 6.22
CA ALA A 112 6.43 10.85 7.39
C ALA A 112 6.64 12.14 8.20
N ARG A 113 6.85 13.27 7.51
CA ARG A 113 6.97 14.59 8.15
C ARG A 113 5.69 15.00 8.87
N GLN A 114 4.54 14.84 8.22
CA GLN A 114 3.22 15.16 8.81
C GLN A 114 2.92 14.31 10.04
N GLN A 115 3.23 13.02 9.98
CA GLN A 115 2.98 12.10 11.09
C GLN A 115 3.79 12.46 12.33
N ILE A 116 5.07 12.81 12.17
CA ILE A 116 5.89 13.24 13.31
C ILE A 116 5.41 14.56 13.90
N GLN A 117 5.01 15.53 13.07
CA GLN A 117 4.46 16.79 13.55
C GLN A 117 3.17 16.57 14.35
N HIS A 118 2.28 15.71 13.87
CA HIS A 118 1.04 15.38 14.57
C HIS A 118 1.30 14.70 15.92
N ASN A 119 2.25 13.77 15.98
CA ASN A 119 2.61 13.09 17.23
C ASN A 119 3.24 14.04 18.25
N GLN A 120 3.98 15.06 17.82
CA GLN A 120 4.55 16.06 18.71
C GLN A 120 3.48 17.01 19.31
N GLN A 121 2.43 17.31 18.55
CA GLN A 121 1.32 18.15 19.02
C GLN A 121 0.36 17.40 19.95
N GLY A 122 0.20 16.10 19.80
CA GLY A 122 -0.66 15.26 20.63
C GLY A 122 -0.08 14.91 22.02
N ASN A 123 1.19 15.26 22.27
CA ASN A 123 1.90 14.93 23.49
C ASN A 123 2.14 16.16 24.40
N GLN A 124 1.48 17.27 24.13
CA GLN A 124 1.36 18.48 24.96
C GLN A 124 -0.03 18.55 25.57
#